data_24eeea72fef435cc61b5c933520c5062
#
_entry.id   24eeea72fef435cc61b5c933520c5062
#
_cell.length_a   1.000
_cell.length_b   1.000
_cell.length_c   1.000
_cell.angle_alpha   90.00
_cell.angle_beta   90.00
_cell.angle_gamma   90.00
#
_symmetry.space_group_name_H-M   'P 1'
#
loop_
_entity.id
_entity.type
_entity.pdbx_description
1 polymer ?
#
loop_
_entity_poly.entity_id
_entity_poly.type
_entity_poly.pdbx_seq_one_letter_code
_entity_poly.pdbx_strand_id
1 'polypeptide(L)'
;DIGPGNCLLDEWIRKNSKERFDKNGKLAKAGKTDEIILNQAIDNFDNIKNNNLSFDVKDFDLNFVRGLSLEDGLSTLTDFTASIIYQSIVNSINFDKDKKLNILICGGGRKNSYLINSIKDKLPLNMNLCLIDDYNIDGDFIESQAFAYLAIRSFLKKIISFPKTTNVKKPSLGGILIENY
;
A
#
# COMPACT_ATOMS: atom_id res chain seq x y z
N ASP A 1 -0.93 3.54 7.83
CA ASP A 1 -1.08 3.44 6.35
C ASP A 1 -0.09 4.38 5.68
N ILE A 2 0.48 3.96 4.54
CA ILE A 2 1.59 4.66 3.88
C ILE A 2 1.24 5.16 2.48
N GLY A 3 0.13 4.73 1.91
CA GLY A 3 -0.23 5.11 0.54
C GLY A 3 -1.57 4.53 0.09
N PRO A 4 -1.99 4.87 -1.13
CA PRO A 4 -3.34 4.59 -1.62
C PRO A 4 -3.55 3.13 -2.06
N GLY A 5 -2.50 2.33 -2.23
CA GLY A 5 -2.62 0.99 -2.82
C GLY A 5 -3.28 1.05 -4.21
N ASN A 6 -4.26 0.18 -4.47
CA ASN A 6 -5.01 0.20 -5.72
C ASN A 6 -6.16 1.23 -5.74
N CYS A 7 -6.44 1.95 -4.65
CA CYS A 7 -7.64 2.78 -4.55
C CYS A 7 -7.73 3.85 -5.64
N LEU A 8 -6.62 4.57 -5.91
CA LEU A 8 -6.59 5.60 -6.94
C LEU A 8 -6.73 5.00 -8.34
N LEU A 9 -6.10 3.84 -8.59
CA LEU A 9 -6.19 3.13 -9.86
C LEU A 9 -7.64 2.73 -10.14
N ASP A 10 -8.29 2.11 -9.15
CA ASP A 10 -9.68 1.65 -9.25
C ASP A 10 -10.64 2.83 -9.41
N GLU A 11 -10.39 3.95 -8.73
CA GLU A 11 -11.19 5.16 -8.87
C GLU A 11 -11.03 5.77 -10.27
N TRP A 12 -9.80 5.84 -10.80
CA TRP A 12 -9.54 6.35 -12.15
C TRP A 12 -10.23 5.52 -13.22
N ILE A 13 -10.16 4.19 -13.11
CA ILE A 13 -10.85 3.26 -14.01
C ILE A 13 -12.36 3.50 -13.99
N ARG A 14 -12.98 3.54 -12.81
CA ARG A 14 -14.42 3.75 -12.67
C ARG A 14 -14.90 5.10 -13.22
N LYS A 15 -14.04 6.13 -13.18
CA LYS A 15 -14.36 7.45 -13.75
C LYS A 15 -14.23 7.50 -15.27
N ASN A 16 -13.34 6.70 -15.87
CA ASN A 16 -12.96 6.81 -17.27
C ASN A 16 -13.34 5.59 -18.11
N SER A 17 -13.92 4.54 -17.51
CA SER A 17 -14.35 3.32 -18.21
C SER A 17 -15.56 2.67 -17.54
N LYS A 18 -16.01 1.55 -18.11
CA LYS A 18 -17.06 0.69 -17.50
C LYS A 18 -16.48 -0.40 -16.59
N GLU A 19 -15.17 -0.52 -16.56
CA GLU A 19 -14.48 -1.52 -15.75
C GLU A 19 -14.43 -1.07 -14.27
N ARG A 20 -14.30 -2.04 -13.37
CA ARG A 20 -14.20 -1.79 -11.93
C ARG A 20 -12.78 -1.62 -11.44
N PHE A 21 -11.84 -2.31 -12.09
CA PHE A 21 -10.41 -2.31 -11.76
C PHE A 21 -9.58 -2.79 -12.95
N ASP A 22 -8.27 -2.48 -12.94
CA ASP A 22 -7.33 -2.94 -13.97
C ASP A 22 -6.84 -4.35 -13.64
N LYS A 23 -7.40 -5.35 -14.33
CA LYS A 23 -7.02 -6.74 -14.11
C LYS A 23 -5.55 -6.98 -14.46
N ASN A 24 -4.74 -7.31 -13.45
CA ASN A 24 -3.30 -7.54 -13.55
C ASN A 24 -2.49 -6.32 -14.03
N GLY A 25 -3.03 -5.11 -13.98
CA GLY A 25 -2.35 -3.90 -14.44
C GLY A 25 -2.18 -3.83 -15.97
N LYS A 26 -3.09 -4.46 -16.74
CA LYS A 26 -2.97 -4.53 -18.21
C LYS A 26 -3.11 -3.18 -18.88
N LEU A 27 -4.05 -2.35 -18.44
CA LEU A 27 -4.27 -1.01 -18.97
C LEU A 27 -3.12 -0.09 -18.58
N ALA A 28 -2.69 -0.12 -17.32
CA ALA A 28 -1.54 0.62 -16.86
C ALA A 28 -0.27 0.27 -17.66
N LYS A 29 -0.04 -1.02 -17.93
CA LYS A 29 1.09 -1.49 -18.75
C LYS A 29 1.04 -1.01 -20.20
N ALA A 30 -0.14 -0.76 -20.74
CA ALA A 30 -0.32 -0.26 -22.12
C ALA A 30 -0.08 1.26 -22.22
N GLY A 31 -0.19 1.98 -21.12
CA GLY A 31 0.07 3.41 -21.04
C GLY A 31 1.54 3.75 -20.85
N LYS A 32 1.81 5.04 -20.85
CA LYS A 32 3.12 5.62 -20.58
C LYS A 32 3.03 6.57 -19.39
N THR A 33 3.91 6.39 -18.43
CA THR A 33 4.02 7.30 -17.29
C THR A 33 4.43 8.69 -17.73
N ASP A 34 3.71 9.71 -17.29
CA ASP A 34 4.12 11.11 -17.44
C ASP A 34 5.06 11.48 -16.27
N GLU A 35 6.36 11.55 -16.59
CA GLU A 35 7.41 11.78 -15.58
C GLU A 35 7.31 13.16 -14.91
N ILE A 36 6.81 14.17 -15.62
CA ILE A 36 6.69 15.54 -15.07
C ILE A 36 5.58 15.54 -14.01
N ILE A 37 4.43 14.98 -14.36
CA ILE A 37 3.28 14.86 -13.47
C ILE A 37 3.63 13.97 -12.29
N LEU A 38 4.29 12.84 -12.53
CA LEU A 38 4.72 11.92 -11.48
C LEU A 38 5.62 12.61 -10.45
N ASN A 39 6.68 13.27 -10.91
CA ASN A 39 7.63 13.94 -10.03
C ASN A 39 6.95 15.04 -9.19
N GLN A 40 6.10 15.84 -9.81
CA GLN A 40 5.34 16.86 -9.10
C GLN A 40 4.40 16.26 -8.04
N ALA A 41 3.75 15.13 -8.34
CA ALA A 41 2.88 14.45 -7.40
C ALA A 41 3.66 13.88 -6.21
N ILE A 42 4.86 13.33 -6.43
CA ILE A 42 5.76 12.84 -5.38
C ILE A 42 6.23 14.00 -4.49
N ASP A 43 6.67 15.11 -5.07
CA ASP A 43 7.11 16.30 -4.33
C ASP A 43 5.97 16.86 -3.44
N ASN A 44 4.76 16.91 -3.98
CA ASN A 44 3.58 17.33 -3.22
C ASN A 44 3.28 16.37 -2.05
N PHE A 45 3.39 15.07 -2.30
CA PHE A 45 3.20 14.04 -1.26
C PHE A 45 4.25 14.15 -0.16
N ASP A 46 5.51 14.36 -0.48
CA ASP A 46 6.59 14.49 0.51
C ASP A 46 6.37 15.72 1.41
N ASN A 47 5.81 16.80 0.88
CA ASN A 47 5.43 17.97 1.69
C ASN A 47 4.30 17.67 2.69
N ILE A 48 3.33 16.83 2.31
CA ILE A 48 2.22 16.41 3.18
C ILE A 48 2.69 15.39 4.22
N LYS A 49 3.56 14.45 3.84
CA LYS A 49 4.08 13.37 4.68
C LYS A 49 4.78 13.86 5.94
N ASN A 50 5.46 15.01 5.86
CA ASN A 50 6.15 15.60 7.02
C ASN A 50 5.21 15.93 8.18
N ASN A 51 3.90 16.01 7.94
CA ASN A 51 2.88 16.40 8.94
C ASN A 51 1.98 15.22 9.36
N ASN A 52 1.98 14.09 8.64
CA ASN A 52 1.07 12.97 8.89
C ASN A 52 1.86 11.68 9.18
N LEU A 53 1.44 10.97 10.22
CA LEU A 53 2.01 9.65 10.60
C LEU A 53 1.31 8.48 9.91
N SER A 54 0.11 8.68 9.40
CA SER A 54 -0.71 7.67 8.71
C SER A 54 -1.63 8.35 7.71
N PHE A 55 -1.84 7.74 6.56
CA PHE A 55 -2.66 8.28 5.48
C PHE A 55 -3.93 7.44 5.29
N ASP A 56 -5.06 8.12 5.04
CA ASP A 56 -6.31 7.52 4.57
C ASP A 56 -6.42 7.69 3.04
N VAL A 57 -7.30 6.92 2.40
CA VAL A 57 -7.61 7.07 0.97
C VAL A 57 -8.01 8.50 0.61
N LYS A 58 -8.67 9.21 1.53
CA LYS A 58 -9.12 10.60 1.37
C LYS A 58 -7.99 11.63 1.33
N ASP A 59 -6.78 11.26 1.75
CA ASP A 59 -5.60 12.13 1.67
C ASP A 59 -5.01 12.18 0.26
N PHE A 60 -5.54 11.37 -0.65
CA PHE A 60 -5.11 11.27 -2.05
C PHE A 60 -6.23 11.67 -2.99
N ASP A 61 -5.89 12.32 -4.10
CA ASP A 61 -6.83 12.65 -5.15
C ASP A 61 -6.27 12.32 -6.55
N LEU A 62 -7.14 12.40 -7.55
CA LEU A 62 -6.82 12.12 -8.96
C LEU A 62 -6.50 13.39 -9.76
N ASN A 63 -6.39 14.55 -9.11
CA ASN A 63 -6.30 15.83 -9.82
C ASN A 63 -5.06 15.91 -10.70
N PHE A 64 -3.95 15.33 -10.25
CA PHE A 64 -2.68 15.39 -10.98
C PHE A 64 -2.65 14.60 -12.29
N VAL A 65 -3.49 13.57 -12.45
CA VAL A 65 -3.60 12.79 -13.71
C VAL A 65 -4.75 13.26 -14.60
N ARG A 66 -5.47 14.32 -14.20
CA ARG A 66 -6.58 14.85 -14.98
C ARG A 66 -6.10 15.35 -16.33
N GLY A 67 -6.71 14.87 -17.41
CA GLY A 67 -6.35 15.20 -18.79
C GLY A 67 -5.43 14.18 -19.47
N LEU A 68 -4.91 13.19 -18.74
CA LEU A 68 -4.25 12.04 -19.34
C LEU A 68 -5.25 11.07 -19.96
N SER A 69 -4.78 10.23 -20.89
CA SER A 69 -5.55 9.08 -21.36
C SER A 69 -5.84 8.10 -20.20
N LEU A 70 -6.78 7.17 -20.39
CA LEU A 70 -7.05 6.14 -19.38
C LEU A 70 -5.79 5.37 -19.03
N GLU A 71 -5.05 4.92 -20.03
CA GLU A 71 -3.86 4.10 -19.89
C GLU A 71 -2.69 4.88 -19.29
N ASP A 72 -2.44 6.09 -19.77
CA ASP A 72 -1.32 6.93 -19.26
C ASP A 72 -1.59 7.38 -17.83
N GLY A 73 -2.85 7.71 -17.50
CA GLY A 73 -3.25 8.00 -16.12
C GLY A 73 -3.04 6.82 -15.21
N LEU A 74 -3.40 5.59 -15.63
CA LEU A 74 -3.15 4.38 -14.86
C LEU A 74 -1.67 4.07 -14.69
N SER A 75 -0.87 4.26 -15.74
CA SER A 75 0.58 4.07 -15.67
C SER A 75 1.19 5.04 -14.66
N THR A 76 0.86 6.33 -14.74
CA THR A 76 1.36 7.38 -13.84
C THR A 76 0.93 7.14 -12.38
N LEU A 77 -0.32 6.76 -12.15
CA LEU A 77 -0.84 6.41 -10.82
C LEU A 77 -0.16 5.16 -10.23
N THR A 78 0.15 4.17 -11.08
CA THR A 78 0.86 2.97 -10.65
C THR A 78 2.27 3.30 -10.20
N ASP A 79 3.00 4.10 -10.96
CA ASP A 79 4.36 4.52 -10.62
C ASP A 79 4.39 5.46 -9.40
N PHE A 80 3.40 6.32 -9.24
CA PHE A 80 3.21 7.11 -8.03
C PHE A 80 3.04 6.21 -6.80
N THR A 81 2.11 5.25 -6.86
CA THR A 81 1.86 4.30 -5.76
C THR A 81 3.10 3.47 -5.44
N ALA A 82 3.79 2.96 -6.47
CA ALA A 82 5.02 2.19 -6.30
C ALA A 82 6.14 3.03 -5.66
N SER A 83 6.25 4.31 -6.03
CA SER A 83 7.25 5.22 -5.46
C SER A 83 7.00 5.50 -3.97
N ILE A 84 5.75 5.73 -3.58
CA ILE A 84 5.39 5.92 -2.17
C ILE A 84 5.69 4.67 -1.34
N ILE A 85 5.32 3.48 -1.85
CA ILE A 85 5.60 2.21 -1.18
C ILE A 85 7.11 2.02 -1.04
N TYR A 86 7.88 2.23 -2.10
CA TYR A 86 9.34 2.15 -2.09
C TYR A 86 9.95 3.08 -1.03
N GLN A 87 9.61 4.36 -1.06
CA GLN A 87 10.11 5.34 -0.09
C GLN A 87 9.78 4.94 1.35
N SER A 88 8.57 4.44 1.58
CA SER A 88 8.15 4.03 2.91
C SER A 88 8.90 2.80 3.41
N ILE A 89 9.16 1.83 2.54
CA ILE A 89 9.98 0.65 2.87
C ILE A 89 11.38 1.10 3.26
N VAL A 90 12.05 1.89 2.41
CA VAL A 90 13.43 2.31 2.64
C VAL A 90 13.58 3.16 3.91
N ASN A 91 12.62 4.06 4.17
CA ASN A 91 12.65 4.95 5.34
C ASN A 91 12.27 4.24 6.65
N SER A 92 11.49 3.15 6.59
CA SER A 92 11.03 2.43 7.79
C SER A 92 12.03 1.41 8.33
N ILE A 93 13.00 1.02 7.53
CA ILE A 93 13.95 -0.03 7.86
C ILE A 93 15.32 0.59 8.11
N ASN A 94 15.82 0.52 9.34
CA ASN A 94 17.25 0.72 9.64
C ASN A 94 18.03 -0.42 9.01
N PHE A 95 18.40 -0.22 7.75
CA PHE A 95 18.81 -1.27 6.85
C PHE A 95 20.32 -1.42 6.83
N ASP A 96 20.79 -2.59 7.20
CA ASP A 96 22.17 -3.03 7.00
C ASP A 96 22.32 -3.40 5.52
N LYS A 97 23.05 -2.58 4.75
CA LYS A 97 23.21 -2.76 3.30
C LYS A 97 23.80 -4.10 2.88
N ASP A 98 24.45 -4.78 3.81
CA ASP A 98 25.11 -6.08 3.58
C ASP A 98 24.14 -7.26 3.79
N LYS A 99 22.95 -7.03 4.31
CA LYS A 99 21.96 -8.08 4.54
C LYS A 99 20.92 -8.15 3.43
N LYS A 100 20.58 -9.37 3.03
CA LYS A 100 19.41 -9.61 2.16
C LYS A 100 18.12 -9.50 2.97
N LEU A 101 17.15 -8.79 2.45
CA LEU A 101 15.83 -8.63 3.05
C LEU A 101 14.74 -9.18 2.12
N ASN A 102 13.88 -10.05 2.63
CA ASN A 102 12.66 -10.46 1.95
C ASN A 102 11.49 -9.65 2.48
N ILE A 103 10.79 -8.97 1.58
CA ILE A 103 9.58 -8.21 1.86
C ILE A 103 8.41 -9.04 1.37
N LEU A 104 7.53 -9.45 2.28
CA LEU A 104 6.35 -10.24 1.94
C LEU A 104 5.18 -9.30 1.65
N ILE A 105 4.55 -9.46 0.49
CA ILE A 105 3.38 -8.69 0.10
C ILE A 105 2.12 -9.55 0.19
N CYS A 106 1.07 -8.98 0.79
CA CYS A 106 -0.26 -9.58 0.91
C CYS A 106 -1.35 -8.59 0.51
N GLY A 107 -2.60 -9.00 0.58
CA GLY A 107 -3.75 -8.16 0.21
C GLY A 107 -3.99 -8.07 -1.29
N GLY A 108 -5.03 -7.34 -1.69
CA GLY A 108 -5.50 -7.28 -3.09
C GLY A 108 -4.49 -6.69 -4.08
N GLY A 109 -3.63 -5.77 -3.64
CA GLY A 109 -2.61 -5.13 -4.48
C GLY A 109 -1.59 -6.11 -5.07
N ARG A 110 -1.32 -7.24 -4.39
CA ARG A 110 -0.41 -8.28 -4.88
C ARG A 110 -0.83 -8.92 -6.21
N LYS A 111 -2.13 -8.84 -6.53
CA LYS A 111 -2.71 -9.37 -7.78
C LYS A 111 -2.51 -8.44 -8.97
N ASN A 112 -2.05 -7.21 -8.74
CA ASN A 112 -1.70 -6.28 -9.80
C ASN A 112 -0.22 -6.46 -10.16
N SER A 113 0.06 -7.32 -11.13
CA SER A 113 1.43 -7.68 -11.51
C SER A 113 2.25 -6.48 -12.03
N TYR A 114 1.61 -5.49 -12.65
CA TYR A 114 2.29 -4.28 -13.10
C TYR A 114 2.76 -3.43 -11.90
N LEU A 115 1.90 -3.22 -10.89
CA LEU A 115 2.28 -2.55 -9.65
C LEU A 115 3.41 -3.29 -8.93
N ILE A 116 3.32 -4.61 -8.82
CA ILE A 116 4.37 -5.42 -8.17
C ILE A 116 5.71 -5.26 -8.88
N ASN A 117 5.72 -5.29 -10.21
CA ASN A 117 6.94 -5.10 -10.98
C ASN A 117 7.48 -3.66 -10.82
N SER A 118 6.62 -2.63 -10.90
CA SER A 118 7.03 -1.25 -10.67
C SER A 118 7.65 -1.03 -9.27
N ILE A 119 7.17 -1.74 -8.24
CA ILE A 119 7.80 -1.71 -6.91
C ILE A 119 9.15 -2.44 -6.96
N LYS A 120 9.22 -3.64 -7.55
CA LYS A 120 10.46 -4.43 -7.66
C LYS A 120 11.58 -3.66 -8.34
N ASP A 121 11.26 -2.97 -9.45
CA ASP A 121 12.22 -2.22 -10.25
C ASP A 121 12.83 -1.02 -9.48
N LYS A 122 12.13 -0.53 -8.46
CA LYS A 122 12.61 0.56 -7.58
C LYS A 122 13.42 0.06 -6.39
N LEU A 123 13.26 -1.21 -5.98
CA LEU A 123 13.91 -1.75 -4.78
C LEU A 123 15.42 -1.96 -5.00
N PRO A 124 16.27 -1.73 -3.96
CA PRO A 124 17.67 -2.09 -3.99
C PRO A 124 17.89 -3.59 -4.22
N LEU A 125 19.00 -3.96 -4.84
CA LEU A 125 19.33 -5.36 -5.21
C LEU A 125 19.34 -6.36 -4.04
N ASN A 126 19.52 -5.87 -2.84
CA ASN A 126 19.53 -6.68 -1.62
C ASN A 126 18.14 -6.79 -0.96
N MET A 127 17.11 -6.15 -1.55
CA MET A 127 15.71 -6.30 -1.15
C MET A 127 14.96 -7.14 -2.18
N ASN A 128 14.32 -8.20 -1.72
CA ASN A 128 13.53 -9.09 -2.55
C ASN A 128 12.05 -8.98 -2.18
N LEU A 129 11.20 -8.67 -3.16
CA LEU A 129 9.75 -8.62 -2.98
C LEU A 129 9.15 -9.98 -3.34
N CYS A 130 8.55 -10.67 -2.37
CA CYS A 130 7.95 -11.99 -2.51
C CYS A 130 6.44 -11.90 -2.25
N LEU A 131 5.65 -12.69 -2.96
CA LEU A 131 4.25 -12.88 -2.61
C LEU A 131 4.16 -13.81 -1.40
N ILE A 132 3.27 -13.51 -0.47
CA ILE A 132 3.07 -14.39 0.70
C ILE A 132 2.51 -15.75 0.28
N ASP A 133 1.82 -15.79 -0.85
CA ASP A 133 1.30 -17.02 -1.46
C ASP A 133 2.42 -18.01 -1.80
N ASP A 134 3.64 -17.55 -2.10
CA ASP A 134 4.82 -18.39 -2.34
C ASP A 134 5.25 -19.21 -1.10
N TYR A 135 4.74 -18.80 0.08
CA TYR A 135 4.97 -19.46 1.36
C TYR A 135 3.78 -20.34 1.80
N ASN A 136 2.87 -20.69 0.88
CA ASN A 136 1.64 -21.44 1.15
C ASN A 136 0.68 -20.75 2.15
N ILE A 137 0.70 -19.42 2.19
CA ILE A 137 -0.20 -18.60 2.98
C ILE A 137 -1.07 -17.81 2.01
N ASP A 138 -2.40 -17.94 2.14
CA ASP A 138 -3.33 -17.19 1.29
C ASP A 138 -3.33 -15.71 1.66
N GLY A 139 -2.79 -14.89 0.75
CA GLY A 139 -2.65 -13.45 0.95
C GLY A 139 -3.98 -12.69 1.03
N ASP A 140 -5.11 -13.28 0.64
CA ASP A 140 -6.43 -12.64 0.78
C ASP A 140 -6.96 -12.67 2.21
N PHE A 141 -6.45 -13.59 3.05
CA PHE A 141 -6.91 -13.76 4.42
C PHE A 141 -5.99 -13.20 5.51
N ILE A 142 -4.84 -12.62 5.15
CA ILE A 142 -3.87 -12.12 6.13
C ILE A 142 -4.50 -11.07 7.05
N GLU A 143 -5.23 -10.11 6.47
CA GLU A 143 -5.87 -9.05 7.25
C GLU A 143 -6.94 -9.61 8.19
N SER A 144 -7.83 -10.48 7.70
CA SER A 144 -8.86 -11.11 8.52
C SER A 144 -8.29 -12.01 9.62
N GLN A 145 -7.18 -12.72 9.35
CA GLN A 145 -6.46 -13.48 10.37
C GLN A 145 -5.83 -12.57 11.42
N ALA A 146 -5.25 -11.45 11.03
CA ALA A 146 -4.70 -10.47 11.95
C ALA A 146 -5.80 -9.90 12.88
N PHE A 147 -6.94 -9.52 12.32
CA PHE A 147 -8.08 -9.06 13.12
C PHE A 147 -8.64 -10.13 14.03
N ALA A 148 -8.77 -11.38 13.56
CA ALA A 148 -9.18 -12.50 14.40
C ALA A 148 -8.20 -12.71 15.60
N TYR A 149 -6.90 -12.64 15.33
CA TYR A 149 -5.88 -12.71 16.37
C TYR A 149 -6.02 -11.58 17.40
N LEU A 150 -6.22 -10.33 16.93
CA LEU A 150 -6.41 -9.19 17.81
C LEU A 150 -7.70 -9.32 18.64
N ALA A 151 -8.79 -9.82 18.04
CA ALA A 151 -10.05 -10.07 18.73
C ALA A 151 -9.88 -11.10 19.87
N ILE A 152 -9.19 -12.22 19.60
CA ILE A 152 -8.88 -13.24 20.62
C ILE A 152 -8.03 -12.62 21.74
N ARG A 153 -7.01 -11.83 21.40
CA ARG A 153 -6.18 -11.15 22.42
C ARG A 153 -7.01 -10.19 23.28
N SER A 154 -7.90 -9.42 22.64
CA SER A 154 -8.81 -8.50 23.34
C SER A 154 -9.74 -9.26 24.28
N PHE A 155 -10.37 -10.34 23.82
CA PHE A 155 -11.20 -11.21 24.64
C PHE A 155 -10.46 -11.76 25.86
N LEU A 156 -9.20 -12.18 25.67
CA LEU A 156 -8.32 -12.68 26.73
C LEU A 156 -7.70 -11.54 27.58
N LYS A 157 -8.14 -10.29 27.41
CA LYS A 157 -7.61 -9.11 28.11
C LYS A 157 -6.09 -8.95 27.96
N LYS A 158 -5.55 -9.32 26.81
CA LYS A 158 -4.14 -9.15 26.45
C LYS A 158 -3.93 -7.86 25.69
N ILE A 159 -2.78 -7.23 25.88
CA ILE A 159 -2.40 -5.99 25.19
C ILE A 159 -2.39 -6.21 23.67
N ILE A 160 -3.00 -5.29 22.90
CA ILE A 160 -3.07 -5.32 21.44
C ILE A 160 -2.43 -4.10 20.77
N SER A 161 -2.13 -3.05 21.53
CA SER A 161 -1.49 -1.83 21.01
C SER A 161 -0.22 -1.52 21.78
N PHE A 162 0.82 -1.13 21.05
CA PHE A 162 2.14 -0.85 21.61
C PHE A 162 2.67 0.50 21.09
N PRO A 163 3.53 1.23 21.86
CA PRO A 163 4.05 2.53 21.44
C PRO A 163 4.76 2.51 20.07
N LYS A 164 5.50 1.45 19.77
CA LYS A 164 6.27 1.31 18.53
C LYS A 164 5.44 0.92 17.30
N THR A 165 4.18 0.48 17.49
CA THR A 165 3.34 0.01 16.39
C THR A 165 2.14 0.92 16.13
N THR A 166 1.51 1.44 17.18
CA THR A 166 0.29 2.24 17.08
C THR A 166 0.42 3.62 17.73
N ASN A 167 1.63 4.02 18.11
CA ASN A 167 1.95 5.30 18.72
C ASN A 167 1.15 5.63 20.00
N VAL A 168 0.65 4.61 20.69
CA VAL A 168 0.00 4.79 22.00
C VAL A 168 1.03 5.14 23.07
N LYS A 169 0.68 5.96 24.08
CA LYS A 169 1.61 6.37 25.14
C LYS A 169 2.17 5.19 25.95
N LYS A 170 1.38 4.14 26.14
CA LYS A 170 1.75 2.90 26.84
C LYS A 170 1.03 1.71 26.23
N PRO A 171 1.56 0.47 26.41
CA PRO A 171 0.87 -0.73 25.95
C PRO A 171 -0.58 -0.77 26.47
N SER A 172 -1.53 -1.00 25.59
CA SER A 172 -2.96 -0.82 25.88
C SER A 172 -3.79 -2.01 25.39
N LEU A 173 -4.86 -2.27 26.14
CA LEU A 173 -5.97 -3.09 25.69
C LEU A 173 -6.76 -2.35 24.61
N GLY A 174 -7.58 -3.06 23.86
CA GLY A 174 -8.52 -2.47 22.90
C GLY A 174 -9.66 -3.44 22.60
N GLY A 175 -10.71 -2.89 21.99
CA GLY A 175 -11.92 -3.61 21.69
C GLY A 175 -12.88 -3.73 22.90
N ILE A 176 -14.17 -3.83 22.60
CA ILE A 176 -15.25 -4.05 23.57
C ILE A 176 -16.00 -5.29 23.11
N LEU A 177 -16.19 -6.25 24.02
CA LEU A 177 -17.06 -7.39 23.77
C LEU A 177 -18.51 -6.92 23.85
N ILE A 178 -19.25 -7.06 22.75
CA ILE A 178 -20.69 -6.82 22.73
C ILE A 178 -21.37 -8.18 22.78
N GLU A 179 -22.07 -8.45 23.87
CA GLU A 179 -22.88 -9.65 23.98
C GLU A 179 -24.22 -9.40 23.30
N ASN A 180 -24.59 -10.29 22.37
CA ASN A 180 -25.92 -10.24 21.76
C ASN A 180 -26.95 -10.66 22.83
N TYR A 181 -27.90 -9.78 23.05
CA TYR A 181 -29.09 -10.08 23.85
C TYR A 181 -30.16 -10.75 23.01
#